data_7d915137fc1c04bea447a08c48cefc9d
#
_entry.id   7d915137fc1c04bea447a08c48cefc9d
#
_cell.length_a   1.000
_cell.length_b   1.000
_cell.length_c   1.000
_cell.angle_alpha   90.00
_cell.angle_beta   90.00
_cell.angle_gamma   90.00
#
_symmetry.space_group_name_H-M   'P 1'
#
loop_
_entity.id
_entity.type
_entity.pdbx_description
1 polymer ?
#
loop_
_entity_poly.entity_id
_entity_poly.type
_entity_poly.pdbx_seq_one_letter_code
_entity_poly.pdbx_strand_id
1 'polypeptide(L)'
;AMLLSGILALSMSDVLGSGHAMIEMLSEQPIMLLRTLFLLLAVKFVFSLVSFGSGAPGGIFFPLLVLGSFAGAIFGNIAVQVFGFSAGYMNNLIIMAMAGTFAAIVRAPITGIILIAEMSGTLTNLLPLAVVSLISYLCASLLNCEPIYESLLHNLLVKNGVNLSAFHGERHLVEAVVE
;
A
#
# COMPACT_ATOMS: atom_id res chain seq x y z
N ALA A 1 9.94 5.44 17.60
CA ALA A 1 8.71 5.98 16.99
C ALA A 1 8.34 7.35 17.58
N MET A 2 8.17 7.49 18.90
CA MET A 2 7.75 8.76 19.53
C MET A 2 8.65 9.96 19.23
N LEU A 3 9.99 9.81 19.29
CA LEU A 3 10.91 10.92 18.95
C LEU A 3 10.80 11.31 17.48
N LEU A 4 10.69 10.33 16.58
CA LEU A 4 10.54 10.58 15.15
C LEU A 4 9.21 11.28 14.85
N SER A 5 8.11 10.84 15.48
CA SER A 5 6.81 11.51 15.32
C SER A 5 6.83 12.94 15.85
N GLY A 6 7.55 13.21 16.96
CA GLY A 6 7.71 14.57 17.48
C GLY A 6 8.48 15.50 16.54
N ILE A 7 9.56 15.01 15.93
CA ILE A 7 10.33 15.77 14.91
C ILE A 7 9.49 16.03 13.66
N LEU A 8 8.77 15.01 13.18
CA LEU A 8 7.90 15.16 12.02
C LEU A 8 6.70 16.08 12.29
N ALA A 9 6.18 16.11 13.53
CA ALA A 9 5.10 17.03 13.89
C ALA A 9 5.48 18.50 13.74
N LEU A 10 6.74 18.81 13.98
CA LEU A 10 7.26 20.18 13.88
C LEU A 10 7.65 20.59 12.45
N SER A 11 8.00 19.61 11.60
CA SER A 11 8.54 19.89 10.27
C SER A 11 7.59 19.50 9.11
N MET A 12 6.80 18.44 9.29
CA MET A 12 5.93 17.88 8.23
C MET A 12 4.71 17.20 8.88
N SER A 13 3.80 17.99 9.44
CA SER A 13 2.58 17.49 10.12
C SER A 13 1.72 16.55 9.25
N ASP A 14 1.71 16.78 7.94
CA ASP A 14 0.87 16.05 6.98
C ASP A 14 1.29 14.59 6.80
N VAL A 15 2.57 14.27 7.11
CA VAL A 15 3.09 12.89 7.06
C VAL A 15 2.61 12.06 8.25
N LEU A 16 2.20 12.71 9.34
CA LEU A 16 1.71 12.06 10.55
C LEU A 16 0.30 11.49 10.37
N GLY A 17 -0.05 10.55 11.24
CA GLY A 17 -1.36 9.91 11.23
C GLY A 17 -1.53 8.84 10.16
N SER A 18 -2.77 8.53 9.83
CA SER A 18 -3.13 7.50 8.84
C SER A 18 -2.64 7.82 7.43
N GLY A 19 -2.47 9.11 7.09
CA GLY A 19 -2.10 9.59 5.76
C GLY A 19 -3.30 9.95 4.88
N HIS A 20 -4.50 10.03 5.44
CA HIS A 20 -5.70 10.48 4.70
C HIS A 20 -5.50 11.87 4.11
N ALA A 21 -4.96 12.80 4.89
CA ALA A 21 -4.62 14.15 4.43
C ALA A 21 -3.64 14.16 3.23
N MET A 22 -2.71 13.20 3.18
CA MET A 22 -1.77 13.07 2.06
C MET A 22 -2.46 12.60 0.78
N ILE A 23 -3.44 11.70 0.88
CA ILE A 23 -4.24 11.25 -0.29
C ILE A 23 -5.11 12.39 -0.79
N GLU A 24 -5.73 13.14 0.12
CA GLU A 24 -6.55 14.32 -0.21
C GLU A 24 -5.72 15.39 -0.90
N MET A 25 -4.53 15.72 -0.38
CA MET A 25 -3.58 16.65 -1.00
C MET A 25 -3.21 16.22 -2.43
N LEU A 26 -2.94 14.92 -2.66
CA LEU A 26 -2.65 14.40 -3.99
C LEU A 26 -3.85 14.45 -4.93
N SER A 27 -5.07 14.32 -4.41
CA SER A 27 -6.30 14.43 -5.19
C SER A 27 -6.58 15.86 -5.63
N GLU A 28 -6.29 16.84 -4.77
CA GLU A 28 -6.47 18.26 -5.06
C GLU A 28 -5.36 18.83 -5.96
N GLN A 29 -4.11 18.39 -5.73
CA GLN A 29 -2.93 18.84 -6.47
C GLN A 29 -2.14 17.64 -7.03
N PRO A 30 -2.67 16.95 -8.03
CA PRO A 30 -2.05 15.72 -8.53
C PRO A 30 -0.73 15.96 -9.27
N ILE A 31 -0.50 17.19 -9.78
CA ILE A 31 0.75 17.59 -10.46
C ILE A 31 1.62 18.32 -9.46
N MET A 32 2.59 17.63 -8.90
CA MET A 32 3.58 18.17 -7.98
C MET A 32 4.99 17.95 -8.54
N LEU A 33 5.96 18.69 -7.99
CA LEU A 33 7.34 18.49 -8.36
C LEU A 33 7.78 17.06 -8.00
N LEU A 34 8.34 16.34 -8.95
CA LEU A 34 8.71 14.91 -8.81
C LEU A 34 9.60 14.67 -7.58
N ARG A 35 10.54 15.61 -7.33
CA ARG A 35 11.43 15.58 -6.16
C ARG A 35 10.65 15.61 -4.83
N THR A 36 9.60 16.42 -4.75
CA THR A 36 8.74 16.52 -3.56
C THR A 36 7.97 15.22 -3.34
N LEU A 37 7.41 14.62 -4.39
CA LEU A 37 6.70 13.34 -4.32
C LEU A 37 7.62 12.21 -3.82
N PHE A 38 8.85 12.11 -4.37
CA PHE A 38 9.82 11.13 -3.90
C PHE A 38 10.22 11.34 -2.44
N LEU A 39 10.41 12.60 -2.03
CA LEU A 39 10.77 12.92 -0.65
C LEU A 39 9.64 12.53 0.31
N LEU A 40 8.40 12.91 0.00
CA LEU A 40 7.24 12.56 0.83
C LEU A 40 7.03 11.05 0.90
N LEU A 41 7.17 10.34 -0.23
CA LEU A 41 7.10 8.88 -0.27
C LEU A 41 8.17 8.25 0.63
N ALA A 42 9.42 8.70 0.53
CA ALA A 42 10.53 8.18 1.33
C ALA A 42 10.32 8.43 2.83
N VAL A 43 9.94 9.64 3.20
CA VAL A 43 9.66 10.00 4.60
C VAL A 43 8.51 9.15 5.15
N LYS A 44 7.40 9.03 4.40
CA LYS A 44 6.25 8.21 4.81
C LYS A 44 6.60 6.74 4.90
N PHE A 45 7.38 6.22 3.97
CA PHE A 45 7.84 4.84 3.98
C PHE A 45 8.69 4.54 5.24
N VAL A 46 9.70 5.37 5.51
CA VAL A 46 10.55 5.23 6.71
C VAL A 46 9.73 5.35 7.99
N PHE A 47 8.82 6.33 8.06
CA PHE A 47 7.94 6.50 9.21
C PHE A 47 7.04 5.28 9.43
N SER A 48 6.47 4.72 8.36
CA SER A 48 5.65 3.50 8.43
C SER A 48 6.47 2.30 8.90
N LEU A 49 7.69 2.09 8.38
CA LEU A 49 8.58 1.02 8.84
C LEU A 49 8.92 1.12 10.33
N VAL A 50 9.28 2.31 10.79
CA VAL A 50 9.59 2.55 12.22
C VAL A 50 8.35 2.36 13.10
N SER A 51 7.18 2.80 12.63
CA SER A 51 5.93 2.66 13.36
C SER A 51 5.53 1.19 13.52
N PHE A 52 5.57 0.41 12.43
CA PHE A 52 5.27 -1.02 12.48
C PHE A 52 6.32 -1.82 13.26
N GLY A 53 7.61 -1.48 13.10
CA GLY A 53 8.70 -2.11 13.83
C GLY A 53 8.66 -1.85 15.34
N SER A 54 7.96 -0.80 15.79
CA SER A 54 7.79 -0.51 17.22
C SER A 54 6.80 -1.46 17.93
N GLY A 55 6.06 -2.28 17.18
CA GLY A 55 5.06 -3.20 17.71
C GLY A 55 3.79 -2.53 18.24
N ALA A 56 3.61 -1.23 17.98
CA ALA A 56 2.38 -0.54 18.33
C ALA A 56 1.21 -1.08 17.49
N PRO A 57 0.06 -1.39 18.09
CA PRO A 57 -1.12 -1.80 17.34
C PRO A 57 -1.58 -0.65 16.45
N GLY A 58 -1.56 -0.86 15.15
CA GLY A 58 -1.98 0.12 14.15
C GLY A 58 -2.51 -0.54 12.90
N GLY A 59 -3.42 0.15 12.18
CA GLY A 59 -3.92 -0.31 10.90
C GLY A 59 -2.86 -0.18 9.81
N ILE A 60 -2.59 -1.27 9.10
CA ILE A 60 -1.66 -1.30 7.96
C ILE A 60 -2.29 -0.68 6.72
N PHE A 61 -3.60 -0.68 6.66
CA PHE A 61 -4.41 -0.37 5.50
C PHE A 61 -4.10 1.01 4.89
N PHE A 62 -4.33 2.09 5.64
CA PHE A 62 -4.11 3.46 5.14
C PHE A 62 -2.66 3.75 4.74
N PRO A 63 -1.64 3.39 5.51
CA PRO A 63 -0.25 3.55 5.09
C PRO A 63 0.07 2.89 3.75
N LEU A 64 -0.49 1.71 3.46
CA LEU A 64 -0.30 1.04 2.17
C LEU A 64 -0.96 1.82 1.02
N LEU A 65 -2.16 2.33 1.24
CA LEU A 65 -2.85 3.15 0.24
C LEU A 65 -2.09 4.44 -0.07
N VAL A 66 -1.53 5.08 0.96
CA VAL A 66 -0.70 6.28 0.79
C VAL A 66 0.54 5.97 -0.04
N LEU A 67 1.24 4.89 0.24
CA LEU A 67 2.40 4.48 -0.57
C LEU A 67 1.98 4.23 -2.03
N GLY A 68 0.85 3.56 -2.24
CA GLY A 68 0.27 3.34 -3.57
C GLY A 68 -0.09 4.65 -4.28
N SER A 69 -0.70 5.60 -3.57
CA SER A 69 -1.09 6.89 -4.14
C SER A 69 0.12 7.72 -4.60
N PHE A 70 1.19 7.77 -3.80
CA PHE A 70 2.43 8.45 -4.19
C PHE A 70 3.12 7.75 -5.36
N ALA A 71 3.18 6.41 -5.37
CA ALA A 71 3.70 5.67 -6.51
C ALA A 71 2.91 5.97 -7.79
N GLY A 72 1.58 6.02 -7.71
CA GLY A 72 0.70 6.42 -8.80
C GLY A 72 0.92 7.85 -9.26
N ALA A 73 1.09 8.79 -8.33
CA ALA A 73 1.37 10.19 -8.65
C ALA A 73 2.73 10.37 -9.34
N ILE A 74 3.76 9.66 -8.87
CA ILE A 74 5.09 9.67 -9.51
C ILE A 74 4.99 9.11 -10.93
N PHE A 75 4.37 7.93 -11.09
CA PHE A 75 4.17 7.33 -12.40
C PHE A 75 3.36 8.24 -13.32
N GLY A 76 2.27 8.83 -12.82
CA GLY A 76 1.42 9.75 -13.57
C GLY A 76 2.16 11.01 -14.00
N ASN A 77 3.00 11.61 -13.14
CA ASN A 77 3.83 12.75 -13.52
C ASN A 77 4.82 12.40 -14.64
N ILE A 78 5.45 11.22 -14.56
CA ILE A 78 6.34 10.72 -15.61
C ILE A 78 5.53 10.50 -16.91
N ALA A 79 4.35 9.89 -16.82
CA ALA A 79 3.49 9.64 -17.97
C ALA A 79 3.07 10.92 -18.67
N VAL A 80 2.73 11.98 -17.92
CA VAL A 80 2.38 13.28 -18.48
C VAL A 80 3.60 13.94 -19.14
N GLN A 81 4.76 13.93 -18.49
CA GLN A 81 5.96 14.64 -18.97
C GLN A 81 6.66 13.93 -20.13
N VAL A 82 6.73 12.59 -20.11
CA VAL A 82 7.49 11.79 -21.08
C VAL A 82 6.59 11.32 -22.24
N PHE A 83 5.39 10.85 -21.93
CA PHE A 83 4.48 10.26 -22.91
C PHE A 83 3.36 11.21 -23.37
N GLY A 84 3.30 12.42 -22.84
CA GLY A 84 2.29 13.40 -23.23
C GLY A 84 0.86 13.04 -22.84
N PHE A 85 0.67 12.23 -21.82
CA PHE A 85 -0.68 11.88 -21.32
C PHE A 85 -1.39 13.13 -20.80
N SER A 86 -2.72 13.18 -20.97
CA SER A 86 -3.50 14.28 -20.42
C SER A 86 -3.48 14.26 -18.88
N ALA A 87 -3.23 15.43 -18.28
CA ALA A 87 -3.26 15.59 -16.82
C ALA A 87 -4.60 15.18 -16.18
N GLY A 88 -5.70 15.18 -16.94
CA GLY A 88 -7.02 14.75 -16.48
C GLY A 88 -7.10 13.26 -16.04
N TYR A 89 -6.16 12.43 -16.47
CA TYR A 89 -6.11 11.00 -16.05
C TYR A 89 -5.29 10.77 -14.79
N MET A 90 -4.68 11.81 -14.20
CA MET A 90 -3.78 11.68 -13.06
C MET A 90 -4.46 10.99 -11.86
N ASN A 91 -5.66 11.44 -11.49
CA ASN A 91 -6.42 10.86 -10.38
C ASN A 91 -6.75 9.39 -10.64
N ASN A 92 -7.08 9.01 -11.87
CA ASN A 92 -7.34 7.63 -12.22
C ASN A 92 -6.08 6.76 -12.05
N LEU A 93 -4.91 7.26 -12.46
CA LEU A 93 -3.62 6.55 -12.27
C LEU A 93 -3.28 6.38 -10.78
N ILE A 94 -3.53 7.40 -9.96
CA ILE A 94 -3.35 7.34 -8.50
C ILE A 94 -4.25 6.25 -7.90
N ILE A 95 -5.54 6.25 -8.22
CA ILE A 95 -6.53 5.30 -7.72
C ILE A 95 -6.17 3.86 -8.15
N MET A 96 -5.79 3.66 -9.41
CA MET A 96 -5.34 2.36 -9.91
C MET A 96 -4.08 1.86 -9.19
N ALA A 97 -3.11 2.74 -8.93
CA ALA A 97 -1.89 2.37 -8.22
C ALA A 97 -2.17 2.03 -6.74
N MET A 98 -3.11 2.71 -6.08
CA MET A 98 -3.58 2.34 -4.74
C MET A 98 -4.14 0.92 -4.72
N ALA A 99 -5.04 0.58 -5.66
CA ALA A 99 -5.65 -0.75 -5.75
C ALA A 99 -4.62 -1.83 -6.08
N GLY A 100 -3.71 -1.57 -7.01
CA GLY A 100 -2.64 -2.48 -7.38
C GLY A 100 -1.67 -2.75 -6.22
N THR A 101 -1.25 -1.72 -5.51
CA THR A 101 -0.37 -1.84 -4.34
C THR A 101 -1.03 -2.65 -3.23
N PHE A 102 -2.31 -2.39 -2.96
CA PHE A 102 -3.08 -3.15 -1.98
C PHE A 102 -3.19 -4.62 -2.38
N ALA A 103 -3.57 -4.90 -3.63
CA ALA A 103 -3.71 -6.27 -4.13
C ALA A 103 -2.39 -7.05 -4.10
N ALA A 104 -1.26 -6.40 -4.39
CA ALA A 104 0.06 -7.02 -4.37
C ALA A 104 0.53 -7.36 -2.95
N ILE A 105 0.32 -6.47 -1.97
CA ILE A 105 0.85 -6.61 -0.61
C ILE A 105 -0.07 -7.43 0.29
N VAL A 106 -1.39 -7.18 0.22
CA VAL A 106 -2.40 -7.86 1.06
C VAL A 106 -2.85 -9.18 0.47
N ARG A 107 -2.66 -9.39 -0.84
CA ARG A 107 -3.12 -10.56 -1.60
C ARG A 107 -4.65 -10.72 -1.64
N ALA A 108 -5.38 -9.62 -1.53
CA ALA A 108 -6.83 -9.59 -1.57
C ALA A 108 -7.32 -8.63 -2.69
N PRO A 109 -7.23 -9.02 -3.98
CA PRO A 109 -7.56 -8.12 -5.10
C PRO A 109 -9.02 -7.66 -5.07
N ILE A 110 -9.98 -8.54 -4.79
CA ILE A 110 -11.41 -8.18 -4.75
C ILE A 110 -11.68 -7.14 -3.68
N THR A 111 -11.12 -7.33 -2.47
CA THR A 111 -11.26 -6.37 -1.37
C THR A 111 -10.66 -5.02 -1.75
N GLY A 112 -9.49 -5.00 -2.39
CA GLY A 112 -8.85 -3.79 -2.87
C GLY A 112 -9.71 -3.03 -3.89
N ILE A 113 -10.28 -3.73 -4.86
CA ILE A 113 -11.13 -3.15 -5.90
C ILE A 113 -12.36 -2.48 -5.27
N ILE A 114 -13.10 -3.21 -4.44
CA ILE A 114 -14.34 -2.71 -3.83
C ILE A 114 -14.05 -1.51 -2.94
N LEU A 115 -13.02 -1.61 -2.12
CA LEU A 115 -12.68 -0.59 -1.14
C LEU A 115 -12.20 0.71 -1.80
N ILE A 116 -11.37 0.61 -2.84
CA ILE A 116 -10.91 1.78 -3.60
C ILE A 116 -12.04 2.38 -4.44
N ALA A 117 -12.93 1.56 -5.00
CA ALA A 117 -14.11 2.04 -5.70
C ALA A 117 -15.05 2.82 -4.77
N GLU A 118 -15.24 2.34 -3.54
CA GLU A 118 -16.03 3.02 -2.51
C GLU A 118 -15.37 4.34 -2.08
N MET A 119 -14.06 4.35 -1.84
CA MET A 119 -13.31 5.57 -1.49
C MET A 119 -13.32 6.62 -2.60
N SER A 120 -13.28 6.20 -3.87
CA SER A 120 -13.34 7.13 -5.02
C SER A 120 -14.75 7.66 -5.29
N GLY A 121 -15.77 7.08 -4.69
CA GLY A 121 -17.18 7.44 -4.89
C GLY A 121 -17.70 7.17 -6.31
N THR A 122 -16.94 6.47 -7.16
CA THR A 122 -17.30 6.20 -8.54
C THR A 122 -17.08 4.74 -8.92
N LEU A 123 -18.08 4.13 -9.55
CA LEU A 123 -18.00 2.77 -10.07
C LEU A 123 -17.48 2.72 -11.53
N THR A 124 -17.28 3.86 -12.15
CA THR A 124 -16.85 3.96 -13.56
C THR A 124 -15.47 3.34 -13.80
N ASN A 125 -14.62 3.30 -12.79
CA ASN A 125 -13.26 2.78 -12.88
C ASN A 125 -13.13 1.30 -12.42
N LEU A 126 -14.23 0.58 -12.20
CA LEU A 126 -14.18 -0.81 -11.72
C LEU A 126 -13.38 -1.74 -12.62
N LEU A 127 -13.57 -1.64 -13.94
CA LEU A 127 -12.85 -2.50 -14.89
C LEU A 127 -11.33 -2.25 -14.88
N PRO A 128 -10.83 -0.99 -15.01
CA PRO A 128 -9.41 -0.70 -14.85
C PRO A 128 -8.86 -1.13 -13.49
N LEU A 129 -9.59 -0.89 -12.40
CA LEU A 129 -9.20 -1.32 -11.05
C LEU A 129 -9.04 -2.83 -10.96
N ALA A 130 -9.99 -3.59 -11.53
CA ALA A 130 -9.94 -5.05 -11.54
C ALA A 130 -8.73 -5.56 -12.31
N VAL A 131 -8.48 -5.02 -13.50
CA VAL A 131 -7.33 -5.42 -14.33
C VAL A 131 -6.01 -5.15 -13.61
N VAL A 132 -5.82 -3.95 -13.09
CA VAL A 132 -4.58 -3.58 -12.39
C VAL A 132 -4.38 -4.40 -11.12
N SER A 133 -5.43 -4.60 -10.33
CA SER A 133 -5.36 -5.39 -9.10
C SER A 133 -5.02 -6.86 -9.37
N LEU A 134 -5.62 -7.47 -10.39
CA LEU A 134 -5.33 -8.85 -10.76
C LEU A 134 -3.91 -9.02 -11.30
N ILE A 135 -3.46 -8.10 -12.17
CA ILE A 135 -2.09 -8.14 -12.69
C ILE A 135 -1.09 -7.97 -11.54
N SER A 136 -1.32 -7.01 -10.63
CA SER A 136 -0.45 -6.78 -9.47
C SER A 136 -0.40 -7.99 -8.54
N TYR A 137 -1.55 -8.62 -8.29
CA TYR A 137 -1.63 -9.88 -7.54
C TYR A 137 -0.82 -10.99 -8.21
N LEU A 138 -0.99 -11.19 -9.52
CA LEU A 138 -0.26 -12.21 -10.28
C LEU A 138 1.24 -11.95 -10.28
N CYS A 139 1.68 -10.72 -10.55
CA CYS A 139 3.10 -10.35 -10.50
C CYS A 139 3.73 -10.63 -9.14
N ALA A 140 3.06 -10.22 -8.06
CA ALA A 140 3.54 -10.48 -6.73
C ALA A 140 3.54 -11.98 -6.38
N SER A 141 2.60 -12.77 -6.94
CA SER A 141 2.56 -14.23 -6.81
C SER A 141 3.72 -14.90 -7.55
N LEU A 142 4.00 -14.47 -8.77
CA LEU A 142 5.11 -15.00 -9.58
C LEU A 142 6.47 -14.70 -8.94
N LEU A 143 6.59 -13.56 -8.24
CA LEU A 143 7.79 -13.19 -7.49
C LEU A 143 7.92 -13.90 -6.14
N ASN A 144 6.99 -14.80 -5.79
CA ASN A 144 6.95 -15.52 -4.51
C ASN A 144 7.07 -14.59 -3.29
N CYS A 145 6.53 -13.36 -3.38
CA CYS A 145 6.48 -12.46 -2.24
C CYS A 145 5.44 -12.96 -1.23
N GLU A 146 5.77 -13.07 0.04
CA GLU A 146 4.83 -13.45 1.09
C GLU A 146 3.81 -12.35 1.35
N PRO A 147 2.52 -12.69 1.61
CA PRO A 147 1.52 -11.72 2.05
C PRO A 147 1.94 -11.03 3.36
N ILE A 148 1.63 -9.74 3.50
CA ILE A 148 2.07 -8.96 4.66
C ILE A 148 1.56 -9.54 5.99
N TYR A 149 0.34 -10.09 6.02
CA TYR A 149 -0.23 -10.66 7.23
C TYR A 149 0.45 -11.96 7.64
N GLU A 150 0.90 -12.79 6.70
CA GLU A 150 1.66 -14.00 6.98
C GLU A 150 3.04 -13.66 7.54
N SER A 151 3.74 -12.70 6.92
CA SER A 151 5.02 -12.22 7.41
C SER A 151 4.93 -11.61 8.82
N LEU A 152 3.84 -10.87 9.12
CA LEU A 152 3.61 -10.33 10.45
C LEU A 152 3.31 -11.43 11.47
N LEU A 153 2.48 -12.42 11.11
CA LEU A 153 2.19 -13.56 11.97
C LEU A 153 3.45 -14.36 12.26
N HIS A 154 4.25 -14.65 11.24
CA HIS A 154 5.54 -15.33 11.39
C HIS A 154 6.44 -14.60 12.39
N ASN A 155 6.60 -13.28 12.24
CA ASN A 155 7.41 -12.47 13.15
C ASN A 155 6.88 -12.47 14.60
N LEU A 156 5.56 -12.46 14.78
CA LEU A 156 4.93 -12.53 16.10
C LEU A 156 5.16 -13.89 16.76
N LEU A 157 5.05 -14.98 16.00
CA LEU A 157 5.27 -16.34 16.50
C LEU A 157 6.73 -16.54 16.91
N VAL A 158 7.67 -16.11 16.08
CA VAL A 158 9.11 -16.14 16.39
C VAL A 158 9.42 -15.35 17.67
N LYS A 159 8.85 -14.16 17.81
CA LYS A 159 9.05 -13.30 18.99
C LYS A 159 8.51 -13.93 20.28
N ASN A 160 7.43 -14.71 20.18
CA ASN A 160 6.82 -15.41 21.31
C ASN A 160 7.42 -16.80 21.57
N GLY A 161 8.50 -17.20 20.86
CA GLY A 161 9.19 -18.47 21.06
C GLY A 161 8.40 -19.69 20.59
N VAL A 162 7.38 -19.50 19.75
CA VAL A 162 6.59 -20.61 19.19
C VAL A 162 7.42 -21.34 18.13
N ASN A 163 7.47 -22.66 18.25
CA ASN A 163 8.22 -23.50 17.31
C ASN A 163 7.49 -23.61 15.97
N LEU A 164 7.99 -22.91 14.96
CA LEU A 164 7.38 -22.80 13.62
C LEU A 164 7.33 -24.14 12.87
N SER A 165 8.17 -25.12 13.22
CA SER A 165 8.16 -26.44 12.57
C SER A 165 6.86 -27.21 12.81
N ALA A 166 6.20 -27.01 13.97
CA ALA A 166 4.89 -27.59 14.26
C ALA A 166 3.78 -26.95 13.41
N PHE A 167 3.88 -25.64 13.13
CA PHE A 167 2.85 -24.89 12.38
C PHE A 167 2.88 -25.20 10.88
N HIS A 168 4.08 -25.46 10.31
CA HIS A 168 4.21 -25.87 8.90
C HIS A 168 3.65 -27.30 8.67
N GLY A 169 3.79 -28.18 9.67
CA GLY A 169 3.21 -29.52 9.60
C GLY A 169 1.69 -29.54 9.56
N GLU A 170 1.03 -28.67 10.32
CA GLU A 170 -0.43 -28.58 10.33
C GLU A 170 -1.01 -27.99 9.03
N ARG A 171 -0.30 -27.06 8.37
CA ARG A 171 -0.73 -26.48 7.10
C ARG A 171 -0.76 -27.54 5.98
N HIS A 172 0.26 -28.38 5.89
CA HIS A 172 0.29 -29.50 4.95
C HIS A 172 -0.81 -30.55 5.23
N LEU A 173 -1.20 -30.73 6.50
CA LEU A 173 -2.29 -31.63 6.85
C LEU A 173 -3.66 -31.06 6.45
N VAL A 174 -3.86 -29.74 6.58
CA VAL A 174 -5.11 -29.07 6.16
C VAL A 174 -5.23 -29.05 4.63
N GLU A 175 -4.15 -28.80 3.89
CA GLU A 175 -4.13 -28.90 2.43
C GLU A 175 -4.42 -30.32 1.95
N ALA A 176 -3.85 -31.34 2.59
CA ALA A 176 -4.08 -32.76 2.24
C ALA A 176 -5.48 -33.28 2.60
N VAL A 177 -6.25 -32.57 3.43
CA VAL A 177 -7.64 -32.94 3.79
C VAL A 177 -8.67 -32.26 2.87
N VAL A 178 -8.27 -31.19 2.15
CA VAL A 178 -9.13 -30.42 1.25
C VAL A 178 -9.04 -30.89 -0.20
N GLU A 179 -8.04 -31.74 -0.56
CA GLU A 179 -7.98 -32.49 -1.81
C GLU A 179 -8.79 -33.81 -1.70
#